data_7c814e6462b1c644f2a2d29a99d34879
#
_entry.id   7c814e6462b1c644f2a2d29a99d34879
#
_cell.length_a   1.000
_cell.length_b   1.000
_cell.length_c   1.000
_cell.angle_alpha   90.00
_cell.angle_beta   90.00
_cell.angle_gamma   90.00
#
_symmetry.space_group_name_H-M   'P 1'
#
loop_
_entity.id
_entity.type
_entity.pdbx_description
1 polymer ?
#
loop_
_entity_poly.entity_id
_entity_poly.type
_entity_poly.pdbx_seq_one_letter_code
_entity_poly.pdbx_strand_id
1 'polypeptide(L)'
;ISVDGCTSTNDAVFFLSSKKVPLKGKKQLDLFSKKVKEVCIKLAKKIVEDGEGASKFIEITIKGAKTKRQAKKGGFALANSNLFKCALYGENANWGRIVAALGQAGIKVAENISIKATSLKKKQVSVIVDLKKGGFQHTIYTCDLTPAYIKINAEYS
;
A
#
# COMPACT_ATOMS: atom_id res chain seq x y z
N ILE A 1 0.77 1.11 -4.73
CA ILE A 1 -0.32 1.81 -4.04
C ILE A 1 -1.66 1.23 -4.44
N SER A 2 -2.67 1.45 -3.62
CA SER A 2 -4.07 1.23 -3.93
C SER A 2 -4.90 2.18 -3.07
N VAL A 3 -5.90 2.84 -3.65
CA VAL A 3 -6.88 3.65 -2.89
C VAL A 3 -8.10 2.79 -2.56
N ASP A 4 -8.77 2.26 -3.58
CA ASP A 4 -10.01 1.47 -3.45
C ASP A 4 -9.98 0.13 -4.22
N GLY A 5 -8.87 -0.17 -4.90
CA GLY A 5 -8.71 -1.38 -5.71
C GLY A 5 -9.14 -1.23 -7.16
N CYS A 6 -9.75 -0.11 -7.53
CA CYS A 6 -10.13 0.19 -8.91
C CYS A 6 -8.97 0.77 -9.70
N THR A 7 -9.06 0.73 -11.01
CA THR A 7 -8.17 1.43 -11.94
C THR A 7 -8.88 2.66 -12.46
N SER A 8 -8.18 3.80 -12.50
CA SER A 8 -8.71 5.01 -13.13
C SER A 8 -8.74 4.84 -14.65
N THR A 9 -9.74 5.43 -15.29
CA THR A 9 -9.83 5.56 -16.75
C THR A 9 -9.14 6.80 -17.28
N ASN A 10 -8.82 7.76 -16.40
CA ASN A 10 -8.41 9.12 -16.79
C ASN A 10 -7.04 9.53 -16.24
N ASP A 11 -6.53 8.84 -15.19
CA ASP A 11 -5.24 9.16 -14.60
C ASP A 11 -4.09 8.80 -15.55
N ALA A 12 -3.10 9.68 -15.64
CA ALA A 12 -1.93 9.48 -16.47
C ALA A 12 -0.65 9.81 -15.70
N VAL A 13 0.42 9.08 -15.99
CA VAL A 13 1.76 9.35 -15.48
C VAL A 13 2.66 9.72 -16.65
N PHE A 14 3.22 10.93 -16.61
CA PHE A 14 4.14 11.43 -17.63
C PHE A 14 5.57 11.46 -17.09
N PHE A 15 6.50 10.93 -17.87
CA PHE A 15 7.94 11.02 -17.63
C PHE A 15 8.59 11.69 -18.85
N LEU A 16 9.00 12.94 -18.68
CA LEU A 16 9.55 13.76 -19.76
C LEU A 16 11.05 14.02 -19.54
N SER A 17 11.84 13.97 -20.61
CA SER A 17 13.28 14.28 -20.59
C SER A 17 13.62 15.32 -21.64
N SER A 18 14.39 16.36 -21.26
CA SER A 18 14.93 17.36 -22.19
C SER A 18 16.08 16.81 -23.04
N LYS A 19 16.68 15.67 -22.66
CA LYS A 19 17.88 15.09 -23.27
C LYS A 19 19.13 15.99 -23.28
N LYS A 20 19.12 17.09 -22.52
CA LYS A 20 20.22 18.07 -22.49
C LYS A 20 21.45 17.56 -21.74
N VAL A 21 21.27 16.68 -20.76
CA VAL A 21 22.35 16.13 -19.94
C VAL A 21 22.36 14.61 -20.10
N PRO A 22 23.29 14.04 -20.87
CA PRO A 22 23.42 12.59 -21.04
C PRO A 22 23.97 11.95 -19.77
N LEU A 23 23.42 10.82 -19.39
CA LEU A 23 23.96 9.99 -18.30
C LEU A 23 25.13 9.16 -18.84
N LYS A 24 26.29 9.26 -18.20
CA LYS A 24 27.50 8.55 -18.59
C LYS A 24 27.87 7.49 -17.54
N GLY A 25 27.94 6.24 -18.00
CA GLY A 25 28.37 5.11 -17.21
C GLY A 25 27.37 4.67 -16.12
N LYS A 26 27.65 3.49 -15.55
CA LYS A 26 26.77 2.78 -14.62
C LYS A 26 26.48 3.60 -13.34
N LYS A 27 27.49 4.27 -12.79
CA LYS A 27 27.34 5.03 -11.53
C LYS A 27 26.29 6.16 -11.63
N GLN A 28 26.30 6.90 -12.74
CA GLN A 28 25.30 7.98 -12.95
C GLN A 28 23.91 7.40 -13.21
N LEU A 29 23.81 6.30 -13.97
CA LEU A 29 22.55 5.63 -14.22
C LEU A 29 21.93 5.07 -12.92
N ASP A 30 22.74 4.45 -12.05
CA ASP A 30 22.28 3.92 -10.78
C ASP A 30 21.79 5.05 -9.86
N LEU A 31 22.53 6.17 -9.78
CA LEU A 31 22.13 7.34 -9.01
C LEU A 31 20.82 7.94 -9.54
N PHE A 32 20.72 8.11 -10.85
CA PHE A 32 19.50 8.61 -11.50
C PHE A 32 18.30 7.71 -11.21
N SER A 33 18.45 6.39 -11.42
CA SER A 33 17.41 5.40 -11.14
C SER A 33 16.95 5.45 -9.69
N LYS A 34 17.89 5.62 -8.74
CA LYS A 34 17.57 5.81 -7.32
C LYS A 34 16.74 7.07 -7.09
N LYS A 35 17.12 8.20 -7.71
CA LYS A 35 16.42 9.49 -7.55
C LYS A 35 15.03 9.45 -8.19
N VAL A 36 14.88 8.87 -9.37
CA VAL A 36 13.57 8.65 -10.00
C VAL A 36 12.68 7.82 -9.09
N LYS A 37 13.19 6.72 -8.54
CA LYS A 37 12.42 5.88 -7.62
C LYS A 37 11.98 6.65 -6.37
N GLU A 38 12.85 7.47 -5.78
CA GLU A 38 12.51 8.32 -4.62
C GLU A 38 11.35 9.27 -4.96
N VAL A 39 11.40 9.93 -6.13
CA VAL A 39 10.34 10.83 -6.60
C VAL A 39 9.03 10.07 -6.85
N CYS A 40 9.09 8.94 -7.54
CA CYS A 40 7.90 8.13 -7.81
C CYS A 40 7.22 7.65 -6.50
N ILE A 41 8.00 7.21 -5.51
CA ILE A 41 7.46 6.81 -4.21
C ILE A 41 6.80 8.01 -3.50
N LYS A 42 7.45 9.18 -3.54
CA LYS A 42 6.90 10.40 -2.93
C LYS A 42 5.57 10.80 -3.57
N LEU A 43 5.48 10.77 -4.90
CA LEU A 43 4.25 11.07 -5.63
C LEU A 43 3.16 10.02 -5.34
N ALA A 44 3.51 8.73 -5.35
CA ALA A 44 2.59 7.66 -5.02
C ALA A 44 1.99 7.79 -3.61
N LYS A 45 2.79 8.21 -2.62
CA LYS A 45 2.29 8.49 -1.27
C LYS A 45 1.31 9.66 -1.26
N LYS A 46 1.60 10.73 -2.00
CA LYS A 46 0.70 11.88 -2.11
C LYS A 46 -0.65 11.52 -2.73
N ILE A 47 -0.67 10.66 -3.76
CA ILE A 47 -1.92 10.16 -4.35
C ILE A 47 -2.77 9.44 -3.30
N VAL A 48 -2.14 8.63 -2.45
CA VAL A 48 -2.85 7.92 -1.37
C VAL A 48 -3.33 8.86 -0.28
N GLU A 49 -2.52 9.86 0.08
CA GLU A 49 -2.88 10.89 1.08
C GLU A 49 -4.06 11.74 0.62
N ASP A 50 -4.20 11.95 -0.70
CA ASP A 50 -5.27 12.71 -1.36
C ASP A 50 -6.42 11.80 -1.85
N GLY A 51 -6.45 10.54 -1.42
CA GLY A 51 -7.50 9.59 -1.79
C GLY A 51 -8.88 10.09 -1.38
N GLU A 52 -9.89 9.88 -2.23
CA GLU A 52 -11.27 10.34 -2.03
C GLU A 52 -11.80 9.94 -0.64
N GLY A 53 -12.15 10.95 0.17
CA GLY A 53 -12.70 10.75 1.49
C GLY A 53 -11.76 10.06 2.50
N ALA A 54 -10.48 9.90 2.19
CA ALA A 54 -9.52 9.29 3.08
C ALA A 54 -9.29 10.13 4.35
N SER A 55 -9.22 9.48 5.49
CA SER A 55 -8.87 10.13 6.77
C SER A 55 -7.51 9.71 7.31
N LYS A 56 -6.98 8.58 6.83
CA LYS A 56 -5.70 8.02 7.27
C LYS A 56 -4.87 7.52 6.09
N PHE A 57 -3.56 7.83 6.13
CA PHE A 57 -2.55 7.22 5.29
C PHE A 57 -2.04 5.94 5.95
N ILE A 58 -1.98 4.84 5.21
CA ILE A 58 -1.65 3.53 5.75
C ILE A 58 -0.48 2.92 4.97
N GLU A 59 0.57 2.57 5.69
CA GLU A 59 1.70 1.81 5.18
C GLU A 59 1.60 0.36 5.64
N ILE A 60 1.43 -0.58 4.71
CA ILE A 60 1.35 -2.02 4.98
C ILE A 60 2.65 -2.67 4.53
N THR A 61 3.36 -3.31 5.44
CA THR A 61 4.54 -4.12 5.11
C THR A 61 4.27 -5.60 5.41
N ILE A 62 4.28 -6.41 4.36
CA ILE A 62 4.31 -7.86 4.47
C ILE A 62 5.77 -8.29 4.44
N LYS A 63 6.24 -8.96 5.48
CA LYS A 63 7.58 -9.53 5.55
C LYS A 63 7.53 -11.01 5.89
N GLY A 64 8.67 -11.69 5.85
CA GLY A 64 8.74 -13.11 6.12
C GLY A 64 8.04 -13.99 5.08
N ALA A 65 7.87 -13.50 3.85
CA ALA A 65 7.24 -14.23 2.76
C ALA A 65 8.23 -15.18 2.06
N LYS A 66 7.73 -16.29 1.47
CA LYS A 66 8.54 -17.23 0.69
C LYS A 66 9.06 -16.63 -0.61
N THR A 67 8.32 -15.69 -1.21
CA THR A 67 8.68 -15.03 -2.47
C THR A 67 8.27 -13.57 -2.45
N LYS A 68 8.92 -12.73 -3.27
CA LYS A 68 8.54 -11.33 -3.49
C LYS A 68 7.09 -11.21 -4.01
N ARG A 69 6.67 -12.14 -4.88
CA ARG A 69 5.29 -12.22 -5.41
C ARG A 69 4.29 -12.45 -4.28
N GLN A 70 4.59 -13.36 -3.34
CA GLN A 70 3.72 -13.62 -2.20
C GLN A 70 3.60 -12.39 -1.30
N ALA A 71 4.71 -11.72 -0.98
CA ALA A 71 4.69 -10.49 -0.17
C ALA A 71 3.84 -9.40 -0.85
N LYS A 72 4.02 -9.18 -2.17
CA LYS A 72 3.24 -8.22 -2.94
C LYS A 72 1.75 -8.58 -2.93
N LYS A 73 1.40 -9.86 -3.20
CA LYS A 73 0.01 -10.33 -3.19
C LYS A 73 -0.66 -10.12 -1.83
N GLY A 74 0.04 -10.41 -0.73
CA GLY A 74 -0.48 -10.19 0.62
C GLY A 74 -0.71 -8.72 0.94
N GLY A 75 0.20 -7.84 0.51
CA GLY A 75 0.05 -6.40 0.68
C GLY A 75 -1.19 -5.85 -0.04
N PHE A 76 -1.38 -6.23 -1.31
CA PHE A 76 -2.59 -5.83 -2.06
C PHE A 76 -3.87 -6.43 -1.50
N ALA A 77 -3.84 -7.66 -0.99
CA ALA A 77 -5.00 -8.27 -0.36
C ALA A 77 -5.50 -7.44 0.84
N LEU A 78 -4.58 -6.92 1.66
CA LEU A 78 -4.92 -6.04 2.78
C LEU A 78 -5.35 -4.65 2.28
N ALA A 79 -4.59 -4.05 1.36
CA ALA A 79 -4.86 -2.72 0.84
C ALA A 79 -6.26 -2.61 0.19
N ASN A 80 -6.77 -3.72 -0.38
CA ASN A 80 -8.07 -3.80 -1.05
C ASN A 80 -9.16 -4.48 -0.20
N SER A 81 -8.87 -4.80 1.06
CA SER A 81 -9.87 -5.39 1.96
C SER A 81 -10.74 -4.32 2.61
N ASN A 82 -11.99 -4.20 2.19
CA ASN A 82 -12.95 -3.26 2.77
C ASN A 82 -13.06 -3.42 4.29
N LEU A 83 -13.14 -4.67 4.79
CA LEU A 83 -13.24 -4.92 6.23
C LEU A 83 -12.00 -4.45 6.99
N PHE A 84 -10.81 -4.64 6.43
CA PHE A 84 -9.56 -4.16 7.04
C PHE A 84 -9.50 -2.61 7.03
N LYS A 85 -9.83 -1.98 5.90
CA LYS A 85 -9.84 -0.52 5.77
C LYS A 85 -10.87 0.13 6.70
N CYS A 86 -12.06 -0.45 6.84
CA CYS A 86 -13.08 -0.01 7.81
C CYS A 86 -12.60 -0.18 9.26
N ALA A 87 -11.85 -1.25 9.58
CA ALA A 87 -11.29 -1.42 10.92
C ALA A 87 -10.27 -0.31 11.27
N LEU A 88 -9.47 0.11 10.29
CA LEU A 88 -8.51 1.20 10.47
C LEU A 88 -9.22 2.55 10.66
N TYR A 89 -10.28 2.82 9.91
CA TYR A 89 -11.13 3.99 10.12
C TYR A 89 -11.72 4.00 11.52
N GLY A 90 -12.34 2.89 11.95
CA GLY A 90 -12.95 2.72 13.27
C GLY A 90 -11.97 2.52 14.42
N GLU A 91 -10.65 2.64 14.16
CA GLU A 91 -9.59 2.47 15.17
C GLU A 91 -9.61 1.11 15.89
N ASN A 92 -10.18 0.10 15.23
CA ASN A 92 -10.38 -1.23 15.78
C ASN A 92 -9.25 -2.17 15.34
N ALA A 93 -8.47 -2.65 16.31
CA ALA A 93 -7.37 -3.60 16.09
C ALA A 93 -7.89 -5.04 15.84
N ASN A 94 -8.75 -5.21 14.84
CA ASN A 94 -9.31 -6.52 14.47
C ASN A 94 -8.36 -7.29 13.56
N TRP A 95 -7.37 -7.95 14.13
CA TRP A 95 -6.36 -8.71 13.38
C TRP A 95 -6.93 -9.91 12.61
N GLY A 96 -8.10 -10.42 12.98
CA GLY A 96 -8.82 -11.46 12.23
C GLY A 96 -9.11 -11.04 10.79
N ARG A 97 -9.36 -9.75 10.54
CA ARG A 97 -9.57 -9.20 9.19
C ARG A 97 -8.31 -9.27 8.32
N ILE A 98 -7.13 -9.16 8.94
CA ILE A 98 -5.83 -9.36 8.24
C ILE A 98 -5.69 -10.82 7.81
N VAL A 99 -5.93 -11.75 8.73
CA VAL A 99 -5.82 -13.19 8.45
C VAL A 99 -6.82 -13.59 7.37
N ALA A 100 -8.06 -13.10 7.45
CA ALA A 100 -9.09 -13.37 6.45
C ALA A 100 -8.69 -12.86 5.05
N ALA A 101 -8.19 -11.62 4.94
CA ALA A 101 -7.75 -11.06 3.66
C ALA A 101 -6.56 -11.83 3.05
N LEU A 102 -5.59 -12.26 3.88
CA LEU A 102 -4.48 -13.09 3.44
C LEU A 102 -4.95 -14.47 2.97
N GLY A 103 -5.88 -15.09 3.72
CA GLY A 103 -6.49 -16.39 3.35
C GLY A 103 -7.24 -16.33 2.04
N GLN A 104 -8.06 -15.31 1.83
CA GLN A 104 -8.77 -15.04 0.58
C GLN A 104 -7.81 -14.89 -0.60
N ALA A 105 -6.63 -14.34 -0.38
CA ALA A 105 -5.56 -14.27 -1.37
C ALA A 105 -4.80 -15.60 -1.56
N GLY A 106 -5.21 -16.70 -0.93
CA GLY A 106 -4.55 -18.00 -1.01
C GLY A 106 -3.19 -18.03 -0.27
N ILE A 107 -2.97 -17.13 0.67
CA ILE A 107 -1.75 -17.13 1.49
C ILE A 107 -2.05 -17.91 2.77
N LYS A 108 -1.51 -19.12 2.88
CA LYS A 108 -1.59 -19.89 4.11
C LYS A 108 -0.89 -19.12 5.23
N VAL A 109 -1.62 -18.76 6.25
CA VAL A 109 -1.10 -18.08 7.44
C VAL A 109 -0.67 -19.15 8.47
N ALA A 110 0.48 -18.95 9.10
CA ALA A 110 0.94 -19.83 10.18
C ALA A 110 0.38 -19.34 11.52
N GLU A 111 0.24 -20.23 12.49
CA GLU A 111 -0.23 -19.88 13.84
C GLU A 111 0.66 -18.83 14.53
N ASN A 112 1.96 -18.84 14.24
CA ASN A 112 2.94 -17.92 14.80
C ASN A 112 3.13 -16.63 14.02
N ILE A 113 2.15 -16.24 13.16
CA ILE A 113 2.16 -14.93 12.47
C ILE A 113 2.31 -13.80 13.48
N SER A 114 3.11 -12.79 13.14
CA SER A 114 3.23 -11.60 13.96
C SER A 114 2.63 -10.39 13.24
N ILE A 115 1.75 -9.68 13.94
CA ILE A 115 1.11 -8.46 13.45
C ILE A 115 1.44 -7.33 14.43
N LYS A 116 1.99 -6.23 13.91
CA LYS A 116 2.30 -5.02 14.67
C LYS A 116 1.72 -3.82 13.94
N ALA A 117 1.16 -2.89 14.69
CA ALA A 117 0.72 -1.60 14.15
C ALA A 117 1.14 -0.47 15.07
N THR A 118 1.34 0.71 14.49
CA THR A 118 1.38 1.95 15.27
C THR A 118 -0.02 2.25 15.82
N SER A 119 -0.14 3.27 16.69
CA SER A 119 -1.46 3.69 17.18
C SER A 119 -2.42 3.98 16.01
N LEU A 120 -3.58 3.34 16.02
CA LEU A 120 -4.62 3.51 15.00
C LEU A 120 -5.32 4.89 15.07
N LYS A 121 -5.11 5.64 16.16
CA LYS A 121 -5.60 7.02 16.32
C LYS A 121 -4.81 8.05 15.50
N LYS A 122 -3.64 7.67 14.97
CA LYS A 122 -2.82 8.57 14.15
C LYS A 122 -3.36 8.67 12.73
N LYS A 123 -3.13 9.84 12.09
CA LYS A 123 -3.41 10.03 10.66
C LYS A 123 -2.50 9.17 9.77
N GLN A 124 -1.30 8.84 10.24
CA GLN A 124 -0.38 7.93 9.56
C GLN A 124 -0.24 6.65 10.38
N VAL A 125 -0.66 5.54 9.80
CA VAL A 125 -0.66 4.21 10.43
C VAL A 125 0.29 3.29 9.67
N SER A 126 1.19 2.62 10.39
CA SER A 126 2.03 1.56 9.84
C SER A 126 1.57 0.21 10.38
N VAL A 127 1.36 -0.75 9.48
CA VAL A 127 0.98 -2.13 9.80
C VAL A 127 2.02 -3.07 9.23
N ILE A 128 2.63 -3.86 10.09
CA ILE A 128 3.64 -4.85 9.72
C ILE A 128 3.08 -6.24 9.99
N VAL A 129 3.04 -7.07 8.96
CA VAL A 129 2.63 -8.48 9.05
C VAL A 129 3.81 -9.36 8.70
N ASP A 130 4.28 -10.13 9.65
CA ASP A 130 5.39 -11.07 9.46
C ASP A 130 4.85 -12.50 9.33
N LEU A 131 4.93 -13.05 8.12
CA LEU A 131 4.43 -14.38 7.77
C LEU A 131 5.30 -15.52 8.32
N LYS A 132 6.53 -15.24 8.77
CA LYS A 132 7.47 -16.23 9.33
C LYS A 132 7.77 -17.42 8.41
N LYS A 133 7.76 -17.22 7.08
CA LYS A 133 7.91 -18.29 6.07
C LYS A 133 9.08 -18.13 5.12
N GLY A 134 9.81 -17.01 5.20
CA GLY A 134 10.92 -16.71 4.31
C GLY A 134 11.54 -15.33 4.55
N GLY A 135 12.38 -14.86 3.61
CA GLY A 135 13.12 -13.61 3.74
C GLY A 135 12.60 -12.44 2.89
N PHE A 136 11.53 -12.64 2.11
CA PHE A 136 11.05 -11.59 1.22
C PHE A 136 10.06 -10.66 1.91
N GLN A 137 10.11 -9.39 1.49
CA GLN A 137 9.18 -8.37 1.97
C GLN A 137 8.69 -7.46 0.84
N HIS A 138 7.55 -6.82 1.08
CA HIS A 138 6.99 -5.80 0.20
C HIS A 138 6.15 -4.82 0.99
N THR A 139 6.25 -3.52 0.65
CA THR A 139 5.46 -2.45 1.25
C THR A 139 4.46 -1.91 0.24
N ILE A 140 3.22 -1.71 0.68
CA ILE A 140 2.11 -1.10 -0.07
C ILE A 140 1.61 0.11 0.72
N TYR A 141 1.24 1.16 0.01
CA TYR A 141 0.58 2.34 0.58
C TYR A 141 -0.90 2.34 0.19
N THR A 142 -1.76 2.63 1.14
CA THR A 142 -3.23 2.70 0.97
C THR A 142 -3.82 3.69 1.97
N CYS A 143 -5.13 3.89 1.92
CA CYS A 143 -5.89 4.69 2.88
C CYS A 143 -6.97 3.85 3.57
N ASP A 144 -7.65 4.40 4.56
CA ASP A 144 -8.83 3.81 5.17
C ASP A 144 -10.05 3.90 4.23
N LEU A 145 -11.17 3.28 4.63
CA LEU A 145 -12.45 3.38 3.95
C LEU A 145 -13.45 4.06 4.88
N THR A 146 -13.98 5.21 4.45
CA THR A 146 -14.78 6.10 5.26
C THR A 146 -16.19 6.31 4.70
N PRO A 147 -17.15 6.80 5.46
CA PRO A 147 -18.44 7.24 4.93
C PRO A 147 -18.31 8.36 3.88
N ALA A 148 -17.28 9.21 4.00
CA ALA A 148 -17.02 10.28 3.03
C ALA A 148 -16.67 9.72 1.64
N TYR A 149 -15.91 8.62 1.56
CA TYR A 149 -15.64 7.92 0.31
C TYR A 149 -16.95 7.49 -0.38
N ILE A 150 -17.87 6.88 0.38
CA ILE A 150 -19.17 6.42 -0.14
C ILE A 150 -20.00 7.61 -0.64
N LYS A 151 -20.07 8.69 0.14
CA LYS A 151 -20.81 9.90 -0.22
C LYS A 151 -20.29 10.49 -1.54
N ILE A 152 -18.99 10.71 -1.65
CA ILE A 152 -18.36 11.27 -2.85
C ILE A 152 -18.71 10.41 -4.08
N ASN A 153 -18.51 9.09 -3.99
CA ASN A 153 -18.73 8.20 -5.12
C ASN A 153 -20.21 7.96 -5.47
N ALA A 154 -21.12 8.17 -4.53
CA ALA A 154 -22.56 8.11 -4.79
C ALA A 154 -23.10 9.39 -5.50
N GLU A 155 -22.41 10.51 -5.37
CA GLU A 155 -22.79 11.80 -5.96
C GLU A 155 -22.26 12.01 -7.38
N TYR A 156 -21.38 11.14 -7.89
CA TYR A 156 -20.84 11.18 -9.25
C TYR A 156 -21.78 10.64 -10.35
N SER A 157 -23.06 10.52 -10.09
CA SER A 157 -24.07 10.05 -11.08
C SER A 157 -24.70 11.19 -11.85
#